data_a16ac43ff327b2cf58dc6ae0029ba003
#
_entry.id   a16ac43ff327b2cf58dc6ae0029ba003
#
_cell.length_a   1.000
_cell.length_b   1.000
_cell.length_c   1.000
_cell.angle_alpha   90.00
_cell.angle_beta   90.00
_cell.angle_gamma   90.00
#
_symmetry.space_group_name_H-M   'P 1'
#
loop_
_entity.id
_entity.type
_entity.pdbx_description
1 polymer ?
#
loop_
_entity_poly.entity_id
_entity_poly.type
_entity_poly.pdbx_seq_one_letter_code
_entity_poly.pdbx_strand_id
1 'polypeptide(L)'
;MKIVLGTWPISGDYGKNNIAEAKKLIKYFLAKGYNEIDTAPNYGYGKSELIIGQIPSNKKLLINTKIGNNSKKKKSFNYNFLKESFNESLKRLNRKSINILFLH
;
A
#
# COMPACT_ATOMS: atom_id res chain seq x y z
N MET A 1 -4.34 -16.43 15.35
CA MET A 1 -3.28 -15.44 15.06
C MET A 1 -3.62 -14.71 13.79
N LYS A 2 -3.55 -13.39 13.79
CA LYS A 2 -3.75 -12.55 12.61
C LYS A 2 -2.40 -12.28 11.94
N ILE A 3 -2.33 -12.47 10.63
CA ILE A 3 -1.13 -12.18 9.84
C ILE A 3 -1.46 -11.07 8.86
N VAL A 4 -0.65 -10.02 8.85
CA VAL A 4 -0.74 -8.88 7.94
C VAL A 4 0.55 -8.82 7.13
N LEU A 5 0.43 -8.72 5.81
CA LEU A 5 1.58 -8.61 4.91
C LEU A 5 2.08 -7.16 4.84
N GLY A 6 3.27 -6.90 5.38
CA GLY A 6 3.95 -5.63 5.20
C GLY A 6 4.62 -5.54 3.82
N THR A 7 4.48 -4.41 3.14
CA THR A 7 4.89 -4.28 1.74
C THR A 7 6.12 -3.38 1.50
N TRP A 8 6.75 -2.88 2.54
CA TRP A 8 7.98 -2.12 2.36
C TRP A 8 9.08 -2.91 1.62
N PRO A 9 9.33 -4.21 1.94
CA PRO A 9 10.35 -4.98 1.23
C PRO A 9 10.10 -5.14 -0.27
N ILE A 10 8.86 -5.05 -0.73
CA ILE A 10 8.52 -5.16 -2.16
C ILE A 10 8.46 -3.82 -2.88
N SER A 11 8.73 -2.71 -2.19
CA SER A 11 8.67 -1.37 -2.76
C SER A 11 9.86 -1.00 -3.64
N GLY A 12 10.99 -1.66 -3.45
CA GLY A 12 12.28 -1.30 -4.05
C GLY A 12 13.19 -0.49 -3.12
N ASP A 13 12.68 0.03 -2.00
CA ASP A 13 13.50 0.77 -1.02
C ASP A 13 14.50 -0.13 -0.28
N TYR A 14 14.20 -1.41 -0.17
CA TYR A 14 14.99 -2.42 0.53
C TYR A 14 16.02 -3.14 -0.36
N GLY A 15 16.04 -2.81 -1.64
CA GLY A 15 16.90 -3.43 -2.64
C GLY A 15 16.16 -3.62 -3.97
N LYS A 16 16.85 -4.20 -4.96
CA LYS A 16 16.24 -4.46 -6.26
C LYS A 16 14.98 -5.31 -6.10
N ASN A 17 13.90 -4.84 -6.69
CA ASN A 17 12.61 -5.53 -6.64
C ASN A 17 12.09 -5.80 -8.05
N ASN A 18 11.51 -6.99 -8.22
CA ASN A 18 10.81 -7.38 -9.43
C ASN A 18 9.31 -7.32 -9.17
N ILE A 19 8.58 -6.48 -9.92
CA ILE A 19 7.12 -6.31 -9.78
C ILE A 19 6.39 -7.63 -9.94
N ALA A 20 6.83 -8.50 -10.85
CA ALA A 20 6.22 -9.82 -11.05
C ALA A 20 6.36 -10.70 -9.81
N GLU A 21 7.51 -10.70 -9.15
CA GLU A 21 7.74 -11.44 -7.91
C GLU A 21 6.91 -10.87 -6.76
N ALA A 22 6.81 -9.54 -6.66
CA ALA A 22 5.96 -8.89 -5.67
C ALA A 22 4.49 -9.30 -5.82
N LYS A 23 3.97 -9.32 -7.05
CA LYS A 23 2.61 -9.80 -7.34
C LYS A 23 2.42 -11.27 -7.01
N LYS A 24 3.40 -12.13 -7.30
CA LYS A 24 3.36 -13.56 -6.93
C LYS A 24 3.27 -13.73 -5.43
N LEU A 25 4.06 -12.97 -4.66
CA LEU A 25 4.03 -13.00 -3.21
C LEU A 25 2.65 -12.63 -2.67
N ILE A 26 2.06 -11.54 -3.16
CA ILE A 26 0.72 -11.13 -2.74
C ILE A 26 -0.32 -12.20 -3.10
N LYS A 27 -0.27 -12.75 -4.31
CA LYS A 27 -1.18 -13.82 -4.73
C LYS A 27 -1.04 -15.06 -3.86
N TYR A 28 0.19 -15.45 -3.54
CA TYR A 28 0.45 -16.59 -2.65
C TYR A 28 -0.13 -16.34 -1.25
N PHE A 29 0.08 -15.15 -0.70
CA PHE A 29 -0.47 -14.74 0.59
C PHE A 29 -2.00 -14.86 0.62
N LEU A 30 -2.67 -14.33 -0.41
CA LEU A 30 -4.13 -14.44 -0.56
C LEU A 30 -4.59 -15.90 -0.72
N ALA A 31 -3.86 -16.72 -1.47
CA ALA A 31 -4.17 -18.13 -1.68
C ALA A 31 -4.09 -18.96 -0.38
N LYS A 32 -3.29 -18.50 0.59
CA LYS A 32 -3.21 -19.10 1.93
C LYS A 32 -4.35 -18.68 2.87
N GLY A 33 -5.29 -17.87 2.38
CA GLY A 33 -6.44 -17.41 3.15
C GLY A 33 -6.21 -16.13 3.96
N TYR A 34 -5.02 -15.54 3.88
CA TYR A 34 -4.75 -14.23 4.46
C TYR A 34 -5.22 -13.13 3.52
N ASN A 35 -5.70 -12.01 4.06
CA ASN A 35 -6.32 -10.98 3.23
C ASN A 35 -6.05 -9.55 3.69
N GLU A 36 -5.07 -9.31 4.56
CA GLU A 36 -4.76 -7.97 5.05
C GLU A 36 -3.33 -7.57 4.71
N ILE A 37 -3.18 -6.39 4.12
CA ILE A 37 -1.91 -5.83 3.66
C ILE A 37 -1.69 -4.47 4.29
N ASP A 38 -0.45 -4.22 4.76
CA ASP A 38 0.01 -2.93 5.26
C ASP A 38 0.98 -2.29 4.26
N THR A 39 0.71 -1.04 3.91
CA THR A 39 1.53 -0.26 2.97
C THR A 39 1.64 1.19 3.41
N ALA A 40 2.31 2.02 2.61
CA ALA A 40 2.41 3.46 2.80
C ALA A 40 2.71 4.16 1.47
N PRO A 41 2.31 5.45 1.32
CA PRO A 41 2.56 6.20 0.09
C PRO A 41 4.04 6.43 -0.18
N ASN A 42 4.90 6.51 0.86
CA ASN A 42 6.34 6.71 0.70
C ASN A 42 7.12 5.43 0.40
N TYR A 43 6.49 4.25 0.42
CA TYR A 43 7.17 2.99 0.09
C TYR A 43 7.47 2.93 -1.41
N GLY A 44 8.76 3.05 -1.76
CA GLY A 44 9.22 3.07 -3.12
C GLY A 44 8.64 4.21 -3.96
N TYR A 45 8.42 5.39 -3.38
CA TYR A 45 7.80 6.53 -4.06
C TYR A 45 6.42 6.18 -4.66
N GLY A 46 5.59 5.49 -3.90
CA GLY A 46 4.25 5.07 -4.30
C GLY A 46 4.19 3.73 -5.05
N LYS A 47 5.32 3.10 -5.34
CA LYS A 47 5.35 1.82 -6.08
C LYS A 47 4.63 0.70 -5.36
N SER A 48 4.77 0.60 -4.04
CA SER A 48 4.08 -0.42 -3.25
C SER A 48 2.57 -0.33 -3.40
N GLU A 49 2.01 0.87 -3.27
CA GLU A 49 0.57 1.10 -3.47
C GLU A 49 0.13 0.80 -4.91
N LEU A 50 0.94 1.17 -5.92
CA LEU A 50 0.66 0.85 -7.33
C LEU A 50 0.63 -0.65 -7.59
N ILE A 51 1.55 -1.42 -7.01
CA ILE A 51 1.57 -2.89 -7.14
C ILE A 51 0.30 -3.50 -6.54
N ILE A 52 -0.07 -3.06 -5.33
CA ILE A 52 -1.30 -3.52 -4.66
C ILE A 52 -2.54 -3.14 -5.48
N GLY A 53 -2.55 -1.94 -6.06
CA GLY A 53 -3.65 -1.45 -6.90
C GLY A 53 -3.91 -2.28 -8.15
N GLN A 54 -2.95 -3.08 -8.59
CA GLN A 54 -3.10 -4.03 -9.70
C GLN A 54 -3.77 -5.34 -9.31
N ILE A 55 -3.98 -5.59 -8.02
CA ILE A 55 -4.76 -6.74 -7.55
C ILE A 55 -6.25 -6.42 -7.74
N PRO A 56 -7.03 -7.28 -8.42
CA PRO A 56 -8.43 -7.00 -8.69
C PRO A 56 -9.23 -6.70 -7.42
N SER A 57 -10.12 -5.69 -7.48
CA SER A 57 -10.90 -5.24 -6.33
C SER A 57 -12.00 -6.22 -5.90
N ASN A 58 -12.33 -7.21 -6.74
CA ASN A 58 -13.25 -8.30 -6.39
C ASN A 58 -12.65 -9.29 -5.38
N LYS A 59 -11.35 -9.26 -5.14
CA LYS A 59 -10.73 -10.00 -4.05
C LYS A 59 -10.98 -9.28 -2.73
N LYS A 60 -11.39 -10.03 -1.73
CA LYS A 60 -11.57 -9.48 -0.38
C LYS A 60 -10.20 -9.17 0.24
N LEU A 61 -9.69 -8.00 -0.07
CA LEU A 61 -8.40 -7.51 0.39
C LEU A 61 -8.60 -6.30 1.29
N LEU A 62 -8.16 -6.41 2.54
CA LEU A 62 -8.11 -5.33 3.51
C LEU A 62 -6.79 -4.59 3.36
N ILE A 63 -6.83 -3.30 3.06
CA ILE A 63 -5.64 -2.50 2.84
C ILE A 63 -5.52 -1.46 3.94
N ASN A 64 -4.38 -1.45 4.61
CA ASN A 64 -3.98 -0.42 5.56
C ASN A 64 -2.91 0.43 4.90
N THR A 65 -3.08 1.76 4.94
CA THR A 65 -2.06 2.69 4.47
C THR A 65 -1.86 3.83 5.46
N LYS A 66 -1.08 4.82 5.09
CA LYS A 66 -0.63 5.87 6.02
C LYS A 66 -0.75 7.25 5.38
N ILE A 67 -0.85 8.29 6.20
CA ILE A 67 -0.77 9.69 5.79
C ILE A 67 0.23 10.45 6.66
N GLY A 68 0.72 11.57 6.17
CA GLY A 68 1.72 12.38 6.84
C GLY A 68 3.10 12.34 6.20
N ASN A 69 3.36 11.31 5.38
CA ASN A 69 4.55 11.19 4.56
C ASN A 69 4.10 10.71 3.16
N ASN A 70 4.14 11.57 2.17
CA ASN A 70 3.57 11.29 0.85
C ASN A 70 4.50 10.47 -0.06
N SER A 71 4.06 10.18 -1.28
CA SER A 71 4.82 9.41 -2.27
C SER A 71 6.13 10.07 -2.72
N LYS A 72 6.28 11.37 -2.50
CA LYS A 72 7.53 12.13 -2.75
C LYS A 72 8.42 12.21 -1.51
N LYS A 73 8.09 11.45 -0.46
CA LYS A 73 8.78 11.44 0.85
C LYS A 73 8.79 12.81 1.55
N LYS A 74 7.81 13.65 1.25
CA LYS A 74 7.57 14.92 1.96
C LYS A 74 6.64 14.68 3.14
N LYS A 75 6.93 15.33 4.28
CA LYS A 75 6.20 15.19 5.54
C LYS A 75 5.43 16.46 5.84
N SER A 76 4.17 16.33 6.21
CA SER A 76 3.35 17.42 6.74
C SER A 76 2.10 16.86 7.42
N PHE A 77 1.61 17.56 8.43
CA PHE A 77 0.33 17.29 9.09
C PHE A 77 -0.71 18.37 8.78
N ASN A 78 -0.44 19.23 7.79
CA ASN A 78 -1.42 20.19 7.31
C ASN A 78 -2.61 19.46 6.68
N TYR A 79 -3.83 19.90 6.97
CA TYR A 79 -5.07 19.27 6.53
C TYR A 79 -5.13 19.06 5.01
N ASN A 80 -4.82 20.10 4.22
CA ASN A 80 -4.87 20.00 2.76
C ASN A 80 -3.85 19.00 2.22
N PHE A 81 -2.64 18.98 2.79
CA PHE A 81 -1.60 18.01 2.43
C PHE A 81 -2.05 16.57 2.73
N LEU A 82 -2.62 16.34 3.92
CA LEU A 82 -3.11 15.01 4.32
C LEU A 82 -4.24 14.54 3.41
N LYS A 83 -5.21 15.43 3.12
CA LYS A 83 -6.34 15.13 2.25
C LYS A 83 -5.90 14.79 0.83
N GLU A 84 -5.01 15.59 0.25
CA GLU A 84 -4.47 15.36 -1.09
C GLU A 84 -3.68 14.04 -1.14
N SER A 85 -2.78 13.82 -0.19
CA SER A 85 -2.00 12.59 -0.08
C SER A 85 -2.88 11.35 0.02
N PHE A 86 -3.96 11.40 0.80
CA PHE A 86 -4.91 10.30 0.93
C PHE A 86 -5.64 10.01 -0.39
N ASN A 87 -6.12 11.05 -1.08
CA ASN A 87 -6.78 10.89 -2.38
C ASN A 87 -5.83 10.29 -3.43
N GLU A 88 -4.57 10.69 -3.43
CA GLU A 88 -3.54 10.10 -4.30
C GLU A 88 -3.27 8.63 -3.97
N SER A 89 -3.24 8.27 -2.68
CA SER A 89 -3.12 6.86 -2.26
C SER A 89 -4.30 6.02 -2.76
N LEU A 90 -5.53 6.50 -2.63
CA LEU A 90 -6.71 5.82 -3.14
C LEU A 90 -6.62 5.57 -4.65
N LYS A 91 -6.11 6.55 -5.42
CA LYS A 91 -5.89 6.40 -6.87
C LYS A 91 -4.84 5.33 -7.16
N ARG A 92 -3.68 5.35 -6.49
CA ARG A 92 -2.63 4.33 -6.68
C ARG A 92 -3.10 2.94 -6.30
N LEU A 93 -3.83 2.81 -5.21
CA LEU A 93 -4.40 1.55 -4.73
C LEU A 93 -5.58 1.08 -5.58
N ASN A 94 -6.12 1.94 -6.45
CA ASN A 94 -7.33 1.67 -7.23
C ASN A 94 -8.49 1.21 -6.34
N ARG A 95 -8.72 1.94 -5.25
CA ARG A 95 -9.76 1.66 -4.26
C ARG A 95 -10.54 2.92 -3.92
N LYS A 96 -11.80 2.73 -3.50
CA LYS A 96 -12.68 3.82 -3.01
C LYS A 96 -12.54 4.03 -1.50
N SER A 97 -12.06 3.03 -0.80
CA SER A 97 -11.87 3.05 0.65
C SER A 97 -10.71 2.15 1.06
N ILE A 98 -10.24 2.32 2.26
CA ILE A 98 -9.21 1.50 2.90
C ILE A 98 -9.71 0.99 4.25
N ASN A 99 -9.03 -0.03 4.78
CA ASN A 99 -9.39 -0.65 6.06
C ASN A 99 -8.92 0.19 7.25
N ILE A 100 -7.64 0.52 7.30
CA ILE A 100 -7.05 1.34 8.37
C ILE A 100 -6.16 2.42 7.76
N LEU A 101 -6.31 3.65 8.25
CA LEU A 101 -5.44 4.78 7.94
C LEU A 101 -4.62 5.14 9.16
N PHE A 102 -3.30 5.04 9.04
CA PHE A 102 -2.37 5.45 10.10
C PHE A 102 -1.81 6.83 9.85
N LEU A 103 -1.61 7.57 10.91
CA LEU A 103 -0.77 8.77 10.89
C LEU A 103 0.69 8.34 10.97
N HIS A 104 1.49 8.77 10.00
CA HIS A 104 2.85 8.24 9.80
C HIS A 104 3.91 9.27 10.22
#